data_7720cf136d24ac5c92fe1a9e3ba39ff6
#
_entry.id   7720cf136d24ac5c92fe1a9e3ba39ff6
#
_cell.length_a   1.000
_cell.length_b   1.000
_cell.length_c   1.000
_cell.angle_alpha   90.00
_cell.angle_beta   90.00
_cell.angle_gamma   90.00
#
_symmetry.space_group_name_H-M   'P 1'
#
loop_
_entity.id
_entity.type
_entity.pdbx_description
1 polymer ?
#
loop_
_entity_poly.entity_id
_entity_poly.type
_entity_poly.pdbx_seq_one_letter_code
_entity_poly.pdbx_strand_id
1 'polypeptide(L)'
;MRKFTLSLLALLFAGYFCLASSYAFAHGQDISSNPKAGSVIKKMPKVVWVEFDGNLITIADKQTNFLTVKNSKGRELSDGKAFVGGARVSVNIKDRGATGKIKVAWRIVSEDGHPVSSFLTFTVRK
;
A
#
# COMPACT_ATOMS: atom_id res chain seq x y z
N MET A 1 -40.38 14.07 -37.73
CA MET A 1 -38.96 14.31 -37.80
C MET A 1 -38.40 15.06 -36.58
N ARG A 2 -39.08 16.09 -36.04
CA ARG A 2 -38.54 16.82 -34.84
C ARG A 2 -38.46 16.00 -33.57
N LYS A 3 -39.21 14.93 -33.39
CA LYS A 3 -39.18 14.06 -32.19
C LYS A 3 -38.00 13.04 -32.20
N PHE A 4 -37.53 12.63 -33.37
CA PHE A 4 -36.41 11.72 -33.49
C PHE A 4 -35.05 12.40 -33.21
N THR A 5 -34.90 13.66 -33.58
CA THR A 5 -33.66 14.41 -33.34
C THR A 5 -33.42 14.71 -31.86
N LEU A 6 -34.49 14.96 -31.09
CA LEU A 6 -34.40 15.18 -29.64
C LEU A 6 -34.02 13.91 -28.89
N SER A 7 -34.52 12.74 -29.31
CA SER A 7 -34.17 11.44 -28.69
C SER A 7 -32.72 11.04 -28.96
N LEU A 8 -32.20 11.35 -30.15
CA LEU A 8 -30.80 11.05 -30.49
C LEU A 8 -29.83 11.97 -29.72
N LEU A 9 -30.19 13.23 -29.50
CA LEU A 9 -29.39 14.18 -28.71
C LEU A 9 -29.34 13.79 -27.23
N ALA A 10 -30.45 13.31 -26.66
CA ALA A 10 -30.53 12.83 -25.28
C ALA A 10 -29.67 11.57 -25.05
N LEU A 11 -29.62 10.66 -26.03
CA LEU A 11 -28.76 9.46 -25.96
C LEU A 11 -27.27 9.82 -26.05
N LEU A 12 -26.88 10.81 -26.85
CA LEU A 12 -25.51 11.30 -26.93
C LEU A 12 -25.06 12.00 -25.64
N PHE A 13 -25.97 12.75 -24.98
CA PHE A 13 -25.68 13.42 -23.69
C PHE A 13 -25.57 12.41 -22.53
N ALA A 14 -26.39 11.37 -22.50
CA ALA A 14 -26.31 10.30 -21.49
C ALA A 14 -25.04 9.47 -21.65
N GLY A 15 -24.55 9.24 -22.87
CA GLY A 15 -23.30 8.54 -23.14
C GLY A 15 -22.05 9.31 -22.67
N TYR A 16 -22.08 10.64 -22.71
CA TYR A 16 -20.96 11.48 -22.28
C TYR A 16 -20.77 11.52 -20.76
N PHE A 17 -21.87 11.35 -20.00
CA PHE A 17 -21.82 11.35 -18.53
C PHE A 17 -21.26 10.04 -17.93
N CYS A 18 -21.29 8.93 -18.68
CA CYS A 18 -20.75 7.66 -18.22
C CYS A 18 -19.22 7.52 -18.39
N LEU A 19 -18.56 8.45 -19.10
CA LEU A 19 -17.10 8.41 -19.33
C LEU A 19 -16.31 9.26 -18.37
N ALA A 20 -16.96 10.03 -17.48
CA ALA A 20 -16.31 10.70 -16.37
C ALA A 20 -16.11 9.71 -15.21
N SER A 21 -15.29 8.68 -15.43
CA SER A 21 -14.74 7.89 -14.34
C SER A 21 -13.85 8.82 -13.52
N SER A 22 -14.39 9.35 -12.44
CA SER A 22 -13.61 10.03 -11.43
C SER A 22 -12.61 9.01 -10.90
N TYR A 23 -11.35 9.13 -11.29
CA TYR A 23 -10.27 8.46 -10.59
C TYR A 23 -10.24 9.06 -9.18
N ALA A 24 -10.94 8.43 -8.27
CA ALA A 24 -10.75 8.68 -6.86
C ALA A 24 -9.33 8.21 -6.54
N PHE A 25 -8.37 9.13 -6.48
CA PHE A 25 -7.08 8.87 -5.87
C PHE A 25 -7.35 8.60 -4.40
N ALA A 26 -7.39 7.33 -4.03
CA ALA A 26 -7.39 6.95 -2.63
C ALA A 26 -6.01 7.36 -2.08
N HIS A 27 -5.97 8.31 -1.16
CA HIS A 27 -4.78 8.58 -0.36
C HIS A 27 -4.36 7.28 0.33
N GLY A 28 -3.06 7.04 0.49
CA GLY A 28 -2.51 5.82 1.06
C GLY A 28 -1.87 4.89 0.04
N GLN A 29 -1.55 5.41 -1.16
CA GLN A 29 -0.71 4.69 -2.12
C GLN A 29 0.74 4.69 -1.65
N ASP A 30 1.39 3.54 -1.70
CA ASP A 30 2.81 3.42 -1.41
C ASP A 30 3.64 4.07 -2.52
N ILE A 31 4.54 4.96 -2.13
CA ILE A 31 5.40 5.72 -3.04
C ILE A 31 6.85 5.28 -3.00
N SER A 32 7.31 4.76 -1.86
CA SER A 32 8.67 4.24 -1.70
C SER A 32 8.76 3.20 -0.59
N SER A 33 9.80 2.40 -0.61
CA SER A 33 10.06 1.38 0.40
C SER A 33 11.54 1.06 0.53
N ASN A 34 11.92 0.49 1.66
CA ASN A 34 13.21 -0.15 1.86
C ASN A 34 13.02 -1.53 2.50
N PRO A 35 13.42 -2.62 1.83
CA PRO A 35 13.95 -2.69 0.46
C PRO A 35 12.93 -2.27 -0.60
N LYS A 36 13.42 -1.84 -1.77
CA LYS A 36 12.54 -1.50 -2.91
C LYS A 36 11.79 -2.73 -3.40
N ALA A 37 10.54 -2.54 -3.82
CA ALA A 37 9.73 -3.58 -4.43
C ALA A 37 10.46 -4.22 -5.63
N GLY A 38 10.45 -5.56 -5.69
CA GLY A 38 11.12 -6.33 -6.74
C GLY A 38 12.64 -6.38 -6.68
N SER A 39 13.28 -5.71 -5.71
CA SER A 39 14.74 -5.67 -5.60
C SER A 39 15.33 -7.01 -5.14
N VAL A 40 16.61 -7.22 -5.47
CA VAL A 40 17.43 -8.32 -4.97
C VAL A 40 18.53 -7.73 -4.11
N ILE A 41 18.60 -8.14 -2.85
CA ILE A 41 19.58 -7.66 -1.87
C ILE A 41 20.39 -8.82 -1.31
N LYS A 42 21.57 -8.52 -0.76
CA LYS A 42 22.49 -9.55 -0.22
C LYS A 42 22.21 -9.91 1.23
N LYS A 43 21.57 -9.05 1.98
CA LYS A 43 21.33 -9.22 3.43
C LYS A 43 20.08 -8.49 3.86
N MET A 44 19.29 -9.10 4.76
CA MET A 44 18.14 -8.46 5.38
C MET A 44 18.56 -7.16 6.10
N PRO A 45 17.85 -6.04 5.89
CA PRO A 45 18.10 -4.79 6.61
C PRO A 45 17.71 -4.93 8.09
N LYS A 46 18.13 -3.96 8.91
CA LYS A 46 17.70 -3.87 10.32
C LYS A 46 16.24 -3.45 10.43
N VAL A 47 15.81 -2.57 9.52
CA VAL A 47 14.47 -1.97 9.49
C VAL A 47 13.91 -2.11 8.07
N VAL A 48 12.66 -2.53 7.97
CA VAL A 48 11.88 -2.47 6.75
C VAL A 48 10.84 -1.37 6.91
N TRP A 49 10.66 -0.55 5.88
CA TRP A 49 9.67 0.52 5.91
C TRP A 49 8.98 0.69 4.56
N VAL A 50 7.78 1.25 4.61
CA VAL A 50 6.99 1.68 3.45
C VAL A 50 6.51 3.11 3.72
N GLU A 51 6.61 3.96 2.71
CA GLU A 51 6.16 5.36 2.73
C GLU A 51 5.01 5.57 1.76
N PHE A 52 4.04 6.35 2.18
CA PHE A 52 2.80 6.60 1.47
C PHE A 52 2.71 8.05 0.99
N ASP A 53 1.76 8.34 0.12
CA ASP A 53 1.52 9.66 -0.47
C ASP A 53 0.86 10.67 0.50
N GLY A 54 0.49 10.24 1.72
CA GLY A 54 -0.07 11.07 2.78
C GLY A 54 0.26 10.54 4.16
N ASN A 55 0.01 11.36 5.19
CA ASN A 55 0.24 10.98 6.57
C ASN A 55 -0.69 9.83 6.99
N LEU A 56 -0.24 9.03 7.93
CA LEU A 56 -1.00 7.92 8.51
C LEU A 56 -1.64 8.36 9.81
N ILE A 57 -2.88 7.92 10.04
CA ILE A 57 -3.58 8.17 11.30
C ILE A 57 -3.01 7.27 12.40
N THR A 58 -2.65 7.88 13.52
CA THR A 58 -2.27 7.18 14.74
C THR A 58 -3.26 7.56 15.86
N ILE A 59 -3.63 6.57 16.67
CA ILE A 59 -4.48 6.77 17.84
C ILE A 59 -3.67 6.32 19.05
N ALA A 60 -3.61 7.16 20.08
CA ALA A 60 -2.90 6.84 21.32
C ALA A 60 -3.37 5.48 21.88
N ASP A 61 -2.45 4.66 22.32
CA ASP A 61 -2.67 3.33 22.92
C ASP A 61 -3.37 2.30 22.00
N LYS A 62 -3.48 2.59 20.69
CA LYS A 62 -4.05 1.65 19.71
C LYS A 62 -3.13 1.50 18.50
N GLN A 63 -2.88 0.27 18.12
CA GLN A 63 -2.20 -0.03 16.85
C GLN A 63 -3.22 0.05 15.71
N THR A 64 -3.16 1.12 14.94
CA THR A 64 -4.03 1.36 13.77
C THR A 64 -3.36 0.95 12.47
N ASN A 65 -2.02 0.93 12.45
CA ASN A 65 -1.21 0.61 11.28
C ASN A 65 -0.39 -0.64 11.54
N PHE A 66 -0.36 -1.53 10.57
CA PHE A 66 0.31 -2.82 10.64
C PHE A 66 1.27 -2.98 9.47
N LEU A 67 2.44 -3.52 9.74
CA LEU A 67 3.43 -3.92 8.75
C LEU A 67 4.00 -5.27 9.16
N THR A 68 3.88 -6.26 8.30
CA THR A 68 4.41 -7.61 8.52
C THR A 68 5.44 -7.96 7.47
N VAL A 69 6.48 -8.68 7.87
CA VAL A 69 7.56 -9.12 6.98
C VAL A 69 7.71 -10.63 7.12
N LYS A 70 7.33 -11.37 6.08
CA LYS A 70 7.30 -12.84 6.11
C LYS A 70 8.16 -13.47 5.03
N ASN A 71 8.75 -14.60 5.33
CA ASN A 71 9.42 -15.43 4.34
C ASN A 71 8.40 -16.23 3.50
N SER A 72 8.88 -16.97 2.50
CA SER A 72 8.04 -17.79 1.61
C SER A 72 7.26 -18.91 2.32
N LYS A 73 7.67 -19.28 3.52
CA LYS A 73 6.97 -20.27 4.38
C LYS A 73 5.95 -19.61 5.32
N GLY A 74 5.72 -18.30 5.22
CA GLY A 74 4.78 -17.57 6.05
C GLY A 74 5.27 -17.21 7.45
N ARG A 75 6.56 -17.47 7.78
CA ARG A 75 7.14 -17.13 9.07
C ARG A 75 7.41 -15.64 9.16
N GLU A 76 6.93 -14.99 10.24
CA GLU A 76 7.21 -13.59 10.54
C GLU A 76 8.68 -13.38 10.89
N LEU A 77 9.29 -12.37 10.28
CA LEU A 77 10.70 -12.02 10.45
C LEU A 77 10.91 -10.75 11.27
N SER A 78 9.85 -9.98 11.51
CA SER A 78 9.88 -8.73 12.28
C SER A 78 9.54 -8.95 13.76
N ASP A 79 9.70 -7.90 14.56
CA ASP A 79 9.30 -7.89 15.98
C ASP A 79 7.79 -7.69 16.18
N GLY A 80 7.03 -7.50 15.11
CA GLY A 80 5.58 -7.32 15.13
C GLY A 80 5.12 -5.95 15.63
N LYS A 81 6.05 -5.01 15.87
CA LYS A 81 5.75 -3.65 16.34
C LYS A 81 5.93 -2.65 15.22
N ALA A 82 4.83 -2.14 14.69
CA ALA A 82 4.87 -1.08 13.68
C ALA A 82 5.08 0.29 14.34
N PHE A 83 6.03 1.05 13.81
CA PHE A 83 6.26 2.45 14.15
C PHE A 83 5.78 3.33 13.00
N VAL A 84 5.08 4.40 13.33
CA VAL A 84 4.58 5.38 12.36
C VAL A 84 5.27 6.71 12.59
N GLY A 85 5.81 7.28 11.53
CA GLY A 85 6.37 8.63 11.48
C GLY A 85 5.85 9.37 10.26
N GLY A 86 4.82 10.21 10.44
CA GLY A 86 4.19 10.92 9.34
C GLY A 86 3.56 9.97 8.31
N ALA A 87 4.11 9.95 7.10
CA ALA A 87 3.65 9.11 5.99
C ALA A 87 4.31 7.72 5.96
N ARG A 88 5.18 7.39 6.92
CA ARG A 88 5.97 6.16 6.89
C ARG A 88 5.59 5.21 8.02
N VAL A 89 5.44 3.93 7.69
CA VAL A 89 5.35 2.82 8.64
C VAL A 89 6.61 1.96 8.56
N SER A 90 7.14 1.51 9.68
CA SER A 90 8.37 0.71 9.78
C SER A 90 8.27 -0.37 10.84
N VAL A 91 9.06 -1.45 10.66
CA VAL A 91 9.25 -2.52 11.65
C VAL A 91 10.72 -2.90 11.75
N ASN A 92 11.14 -3.32 12.95
CA ASN A 92 12.46 -3.90 13.15
C ASN A 92 12.48 -5.38 12.74
N ILE A 93 13.56 -5.81 12.10
CA ILE A 93 13.76 -7.19 11.69
C ILE A 93 14.54 -7.95 12.76
N LYS A 94 13.94 -9.00 13.29
CA LYS A 94 14.58 -9.93 14.25
C LYS A 94 15.44 -10.98 13.54
N ASP A 95 14.91 -11.62 12.49
CA ASP A 95 15.63 -12.64 11.73
C ASP A 95 16.28 -12.03 10.49
N ARG A 96 17.52 -11.60 10.65
CA ARG A 96 18.34 -11.05 9.58
C ARG A 96 19.09 -12.09 8.75
N GLY A 97 18.98 -13.35 9.10
CA GLY A 97 19.56 -14.49 8.36
C GLY A 97 18.65 -15.03 7.27
N ALA A 98 17.42 -14.59 7.18
CA ALA A 98 16.46 -15.05 6.19
C ALA A 98 16.92 -14.78 4.76
N THR A 99 16.67 -15.74 3.87
CA THR A 99 17.00 -15.69 2.43
C THR A 99 15.77 -16.09 1.61
N GLY A 100 15.84 -15.85 0.31
CA GLY A 100 14.75 -16.16 -0.61
C GLY A 100 13.76 -14.99 -0.76
N LYS A 101 12.57 -15.30 -1.24
CA LYS A 101 11.52 -14.31 -1.46
C LYS A 101 10.91 -13.88 -0.13
N ILE A 102 10.85 -12.58 0.09
CA ILE A 102 10.30 -11.94 1.27
C ILE A 102 9.07 -11.13 0.88
N LYS A 103 7.99 -11.26 1.64
CA LYS A 103 6.75 -10.50 1.46
C LYS A 103 6.61 -9.47 2.58
N VAL A 104 6.42 -8.22 2.21
CA VAL A 104 6.09 -7.11 3.10
C VAL A 104 4.63 -6.76 2.87
N ALA A 105 3.78 -6.96 3.86
CA ALA A 105 2.36 -6.67 3.76
C ALA A 105 1.96 -5.64 4.81
N TRP A 106 1.06 -4.74 4.45
CA TRP A 106 0.57 -3.69 5.34
C TRP A 106 -0.94 -3.55 5.33
N ARG A 107 -1.45 -3.04 6.41
CA ARG A 107 -2.76 -2.44 6.55
C ARG A 107 -2.57 -1.12 7.28
N ILE A 108 -2.80 -0.03 6.60
CA ILE A 108 -2.64 1.33 7.13
C ILE A 108 -3.97 2.08 7.08
N VAL A 109 -4.06 3.14 7.87
CA VAL A 109 -5.18 4.07 7.82
C VAL A 109 -4.62 5.42 7.36
N SER A 110 -5.02 5.84 6.17
CA SER A 110 -4.62 7.12 5.58
C SER A 110 -5.31 8.29 6.27
N GLU A 111 -4.82 9.51 6.04
CA GLU A 111 -5.32 10.74 6.69
C GLU A 111 -6.79 11.05 6.40
N ASP A 112 -7.36 10.49 5.34
CA ASP A 112 -8.79 10.56 5.04
C ASP A 112 -9.64 9.54 5.82
N GLY A 113 -9.02 8.72 6.68
CA GLY A 113 -9.67 7.73 7.53
C GLY A 113 -9.97 6.39 6.87
N HIS A 114 -9.58 6.18 5.60
CA HIS A 114 -9.79 4.91 4.91
C HIS A 114 -8.65 3.91 5.18
N PRO A 115 -8.97 2.65 5.54
CA PRO A 115 -7.98 1.60 5.62
C PRO A 115 -7.54 1.16 4.22
N VAL A 116 -6.23 0.99 4.03
CA VAL A 116 -5.62 0.50 2.79
C VAL A 116 -4.74 -0.69 3.12
N SER A 117 -4.92 -1.79 2.39
CA SER A 117 -4.10 -2.99 2.51
C SER A 117 -3.47 -3.34 1.17
N SER A 118 -2.18 -3.64 1.19
CA SER A 118 -1.44 -4.11 0.02
C SER A 118 -0.15 -4.81 0.46
N PHE A 119 0.69 -5.17 -0.49
CA PHE A 119 1.98 -5.80 -0.22
C PHE A 119 2.98 -5.53 -1.34
N LEU A 120 4.25 -5.73 -1.03
CA LEU A 120 5.33 -5.83 -1.98
C LEU A 120 6.18 -7.08 -1.67
N THR A 121 7.04 -7.45 -2.60
CA THR A 121 8.03 -8.50 -2.39
C THR A 121 9.42 -8.03 -2.80
N PHE A 122 10.44 -8.60 -2.17
CA PHE A 122 11.84 -8.50 -2.57
C PHE A 122 12.53 -9.83 -2.33
N THR A 123 13.76 -9.99 -2.79
CA THR A 123 14.51 -11.26 -2.67
C THR A 123 15.84 -11.01 -1.96
N VAL A 124 16.18 -11.89 -1.01
CA VAL A 124 17.49 -11.91 -0.36
C VAL A 124 18.30 -13.08 -0.91
N ARG A 125 19.44 -12.79 -1.52
CA ARG A 125 20.41 -13.77 -2.02
C ARG A 125 21.72 -13.61 -1.28
N LYS A 126 22.27 -14.73 -0.80
CA LYS A 126 23.65 -14.80 -0.28
C LYS A 126 24.65 -14.77 -1.44
#